data_91777a756460debad1d4326880e7eb3f
#
_entry.id   91777a756460debad1d4326880e7eb3f
#
_cell.length_a   1.000
_cell.length_b   1.000
_cell.length_c   1.000
_cell.angle_alpha   90.00
_cell.angle_beta   90.00
_cell.angle_gamma   90.00
#
_symmetry.space_group_name_H-M   'P 1'
#
loop_
_entity.id
_entity.type
_entity.pdbx_description
1 polymer ?
#
loop_
_entity_poly.entity_id
_entity_poly.type
_entity_poly.pdbx_seq_one_letter_code
_entity_poly.pdbx_strand_id
1 'polypeptide(L)'
;FYMGVLFKNLTNRPVKKFIQKPLGVMGIMDGIRSLLQSFSAPYLSIIVMTILDKLSLPLLMGCSYCMLNRRYYKSHYLGVFLTVYAVMVSYIPSFSDGKFNEGWATFIFIVSIIPGVLSFVFKEKMLDDQEVDIWWMNLWISVWQFIFGLVMFPVMLAPLSGSDITIKVNDVGSYFKDAFKCQFSGINSRPNDNCENNLSYLL
;
A
#
# COMPACT_ATOMS: atom_id res chain seq x y z
N PHE A 1 -7.43 23.53 11.68
CA PHE A 1 -7.59 23.38 13.12
C PHE A 1 -6.97 22.06 13.62
N TYR A 2 -7.24 20.94 12.97
CA TYR A 2 -6.69 19.61 13.33
C TYR A 2 -5.16 19.52 13.24
N MET A 3 -4.55 20.10 12.21
CA MET A 3 -3.08 20.10 12.03
C MET A 3 -2.36 20.88 13.16
N GLY A 4 -2.91 21.97 13.67
CA GLY A 4 -2.31 22.74 14.76
C GLY A 4 -2.36 22.01 16.09
N VAL A 5 -3.42 21.26 16.38
CA VAL A 5 -3.54 20.43 17.59
C VAL A 5 -2.59 19.23 17.53
N LEU A 6 -2.43 18.62 16.35
CA LEU A 6 -1.46 17.55 16.09
C LEU A 6 -0.02 18.04 16.33
N PHE A 7 0.35 19.20 15.80
CA PHE A 7 1.69 19.75 15.98
C PHE A 7 1.99 20.09 17.45
N LYS A 8 1.02 20.63 18.19
CA LYS A 8 1.16 20.97 19.59
C LYS A 8 1.31 19.74 20.51
N ASN A 9 0.62 18.64 20.19
CA ASN A 9 0.76 17.38 20.91
C ASN A 9 2.06 16.63 20.56
N LEU A 10 2.56 16.77 19.32
CA LEU A 10 3.83 16.18 18.88
C LEU A 10 5.06 16.79 19.56
N THR A 11 5.02 18.10 19.87
CA THR A 11 6.16 18.82 20.46
C THR A 11 6.27 18.66 21.98
N ASN A 12 5.20 18.27 22.67
CA ASN A 12 5.16 18.24 24.14
C ASN A 12 5.41 16.84 24.77
N ARG A 13 5.58 15.77 23.98
CA ARG A 13 5.84 14.45 24.56
C ARG A 13 7.32 14.06 24.40
N PRO A 14 8.00 13.65 25.50
CA PRO A 14 9.37 13.15 25.41
C PRO A 14 9.39 11.89 24.57
N VAL A 15 9.95 11.99 23.36
CA VAL A 15 10.15 10.88 22.45
C VAL A 15 11.13 9.91 23.09
N LYS A 16 10.66 8.80 23.64
CA LYS A 16 11.53 7.75 24.13
C LYS A 16 12.37 7.24 22.95
N LYS A 17 13.67 7.47 22.99
CA LYS A 17 14.67 7.13 21.96
C LYS A 17 14.64 5.64 21.52
N PHE A 18 14.01 4.79 22.33
CA PHE A 18 13.88 3.35 22.11
C PHE A 18 12.86 2.95 21.03
N ILE A 19 11.88 3.80 20.74
CA ILE A 19 10.73 3.47 19.87
C ILE A 19 11.06 3.64 18.38
N GLN A 20 12.14 4.30 18.00
CA GLN A 20 12.44 4.60 16.59
C GLN A 20 12.80 3.37 15.74
N LYS A 21 13.52 2.39 16.32
CA LYS A 21 13.95 1.19 15.57
C LYS A 21 12.77 0.34 15.05
N PRO A 22 11.80 -0.08 15.89
CA PRO A 22 10.65 -0.85 15.40
C PRO A 22 9.78 -0.05 14.41
N LEU A 23 9.65 1.26 14.58
CA LEU A 23 8.91 2.12 13.64
C LEU A 23 9.59 2.17 12.26
N GLY A 24 10.93 2.21 12.22
CA GLY A 24 11.69 2.13 10.98
C GLY A 24 11.47 0.81 10.25
N VAL A 25 11.49 -0.31 10.98
CA VAL A 25 11.23 -1.64 10.39
C VAL A 25 9.81 -1.71 9.81
N MET A 26 8.80 -1.23 10.53
CA MET A 26 7.42 -1.18 10.03
C MET A 26 7.30 -0.30 8.77
N GLY A 27 7.92 0.87 8.76
CA GLY A 27 7.92 1.76 7.59
C GLY A 27 8.59 1.15 6.37
N ILE A 28 9.70 0.42 6.56
CA ILE A 28 10.38 -0.32 5.48
C ILE A 28 9.50 -1.46 4.96
N MET A 29 8.85 -2.23 5.84
CA MET A 29 7.94 -3.30 5.43
C MET A 29 6.75 -2.77 4.63
N ASP A 30 6.15 -1.66 5.05
CA ASP A 30 5.07 -0.99 4.32
C ASP A 30 5.59 -0.43 2.98
N GLY A 31 6.83 0.07 2.95
CA GLY A 31 7.51 0.51 1.73
C GLY A 31 7.74 -0.63 0.74
N ILE A 32 8.20 -1.79 1.20
CA ILE A 32 8.40 -2.99 0.37
C ILE A 32 7.05 -3.45 -0.22
N ARG A 33 5.99 -3.48 0.59
CA ARG A 33 4.64 -3.77 0.11
C ARG A 33 4.27 -2.83 -1.04
N SER A 34 4.40 -1.53 -0.84
CA SER A 34 4.05 -0.51 -1.83
C SER A 34 4.86 -0.67 -3.12
N LEU A 35 6.15 -0.98 -3.02
CA LEU A 35 7.01 -1.26 -4.18
C LEU A 35 6.50 -2.45 -4.99
N LEU A 36 6.30 -3.59 -4.35
CA LEU A 36 5.85 -4.82 -5.03
C LEU A 36 4.47 -4.63 -5.67
N GLN A 37 3.56 -3.91 -4.99
CA GLN A 37 2.26 -3.56 -5.56
C GLN A 37 2.39 -2.65 -6.78
N SER A 38 3.30 -1.67 -6.75
CA SER A 38 3.55 -0.78 -7.90
C SER A 38 4.09 -1.53 -9.11
N PHE A 39 4.93 -2.56 -8.91
CA PHE A 39 5.40 -3.40 -10.02
C PHE A 39 4.30 -4.27 -10.64
N SER A 40 3.33 -4.71 -9.86
CA SER A 40 2.22 -5.52 -10.37
C SER A 40 1.05 -4.69 -10.92
N ALA A 41 0.94 -3.41 -10.52
CA ALA A 41 -0.16 -2.53 -10.86
C ALA A 41 -0.44 -2.37 -12.39
N PRO A 42 0.56 -2.23 -13.27
CA PRO A 42 0.31 -2.08 -14.71
C PRO A 42 -0.34 -3.31 -15.36
N TYR A 43 -0.20 -4.48 -14.75
CA TYR A 43 -0.64 -5.76 -15.30
C TYR A 43 -1.97 -6.24 -14.72
N LEU A 44 -2.45 -5.63 -13.65
CA LEU A 44 -3.67 -6.03 -12.95
C LEU A 44 -4.74 -4.95 -13.05
N SER A 45 -5.98 -5.35 -13.27
CA SER A 45 -7.08 -4.40 -13.17
C SER A 45 -7.29 -3.95 -11.71
N ILE A 46 -7.74 -2.72 -11.52
CA ILE A 46 -8.01 -2.13 -10.19
C ILE A 46 -8.97 -3.01 -9.38
N ILE A 47 -9.95 -3.62 -10.05
CA ILE A 47 -10.92 -4.52 -9.42
C ILE A 47 -10.21 -5.74 -8.84
N VAL A 48 -9.34 -6.39 -9.63
CA VAL A 48 -8.58 -7.58 -9.20
C VAL A 48 -7.66 -7.23 -8.03
N MET A 49 -6.95 -6.11 -8.09
CA MET A 49 -6.10 -5.64 -6.98
C MET A 49 -6.91 -5.47 -5.70
N THR A 50 -8.07 -4.80 -5.79
CA THR A 50 -8.94 -4.55 -4.64
C THR A 50 -9.45 -5.84 -4.01
N ILE A 51 -9.79 -6.84 -4.83
CA ILE A 51 -10.24 -8.15 -4.36
C ILE A 51 -9.09 -8.91 -3.70
N LEU A 52 -7.91 -8.95 -4.33
CA LEU A 52 -6.73 -9.63 -3.80
C LEU A 52 -6.25 -9.00 -2.48
N ASP A 53 -6.37 -7.69 -2.34
CA ASP A 53 -5.97 -6.99 -1.10
C ASP A 53 -6.82 -7.45 0.10
N LYS A 54 -8.06 -7.94 -0.11
CA LYS A 54 -8.88 -8.53 0.94
C LYS A 54 -8.32 -9.83 1.52
N LEU A 55 -7.42 -10.51 0.80
CA LEU A 55 -6.68 -11.66 1.34
C LEU A 55 -5.76 -11.27 2.51
N SER A 56 -5.48 -10.00 2.68
CA SER A 56 -4.75 -9.51 3.86
C SER A 56 -5.46 -9.82 5.18
N LEU A 57 -6.80 -9.86 5.20
CA LEU A 57 -7.60 -10.14 6.41
C LEU A 57 -7.37 -11.56 6.97
N PRO A 58 -7.52 -12.65 6.17
CA PRO A 58 -7.23 -13.99 6.65
C PRO A 58 -5.77 -14.17 7.04
N LEU A 59 -4.84 -13.57 6.29
CA LEU A 59 -3.42 -13.61 6.61
C LEU A 59 -3.11 -12.88 7.92
N LEU A 60 -3.71 -11.70 8.12
CA LEU A 60 -3.56 -10.94 9.37
C LEU A 60 -4.05 -11.74 10.57
N MET A 61 -5.23 -12.37 10.45
CA MET A 61 -5.77 -13.23 11.52
C MET A 61 -4.85 -14.40 11.83
N GLY A 62 -4.30 -15.06 10.79
CA GLY A 62 -3.35 -16.17 10.96
C GLY A 62 -2.04 -15.72 11.63
N CYS A 63 -1.45 -14.62 11.16
CA CYS A 63 -0.21 -14.07 11.73
C CYS A 63 -0.42 -13.59 13.17
N SER A 64 -1.52 -12.92 13.46
CA SER A 64 -1.83 -12.44 14.81
C SER A 64 -2.09 -13.60 15.77
N TYR A 65 -2.75 -14.69 15.32
CA TYR A 65 -2.88 -15.91 16.10
C TYR A 65 -1.52 -16.54 16.43
N CYS A 66 -0.63 -16.65 15.43
CA CYS A 66 0.69 -17.28 15.64
C CYS A 66 1.66 -16.41 16.47
N MET A 67 1.67 -15.08 16.26
CA MET A 67 2.66 -14.18 16.88
C MET A 67 2.19 -13.59 18.21
N LEU A 68 0.90 -13.26 18.33
CA LEU A 68 0.33 -12.67 19.54
C LEU A 68 -0.45 -13.67 20.39
N ASN A 69 -0.60 -14.94 19.94
CA ASN A 69 -1.36 -15.98 20.62
C ASN A 69 -2.81 -15.55 20.97
N ARG A 70 -3.38 -14.67 20.14
CA ARG A 70 -4.74 -14.15 20.34
C ARG A 70 -5.79 -15.22 19.99
N ARG A 71 -6.80 -15.33 20.83
CA ARG A 71 -7.95 -16.22 20.57
C ARG A 71 -9.07 -15.44 19.90
N TYR A 72 -9.55 -15.96 18.78
CA TYR A 72 -10.64 -15.36 18.02
C TYR A 72 -11.96 -16.08 18.30
N TYR A 73 -13.07 -15.35 18.26
CA TYR A 73 -14.40 -15.91 18.37
C TYR A 73 -14.83 -16.56 17.04
N LYS A 74 -15.80 -17.48 17.12
CA LYS A 74 -16.33 -18.19 15.93
C LYS A 74 -16.83 -17.24 14.83
N SER A 75 -17.36 -16.08 15.20
CA SER A 75 -17.79 -15.05 14.26
C SER A 75 -16.65 -14.50 13.37
N HIS A 76 -15.42 -14.41 13.90
CA HIS A 76 -14.27 -13.96 13.11
C HIS A 76 -13.89 -15.00 12.04
N TYR A 77 -13.93 -16.28 12.39
CA TYR A 77 -13.68 -17.35 11.42
C TYR A 77 -14.72 -17.36 10.30
N LEU A 78 -15.99 -17.13 10.63
CA LEU A 78 -17.07 -16.99 9.64
C LEU A 78 -16.80 -15.80 8.69
N GLY A 79 -16.39 -14.65 9.23
CA GLY A 79 -16.06 -13.47 8.43
C GLY A 79 -14.89 -13.73 7.47
N VAL A 80 -13.83 -14.38 7.95
CA VAL A 80 -12.68 -14.78 7.11
C VAL A 80 -13.12 -15.76 6.03
N PHE A 81 -13.93 -16.76 6.35
CA PHE A 81 -14.45 -17.72 5.38
C PHE A 81 -15.26 -17.02 4.28
N LEU A 82 -16.16 -16.11 4.64
CA LEU A 82 -16.94 -15.33 3.69
C LEU A 82 -16.07 -14.45 2.79
N THR A 83 -15.01 -13.84 3.36
CA THR A 83 -14.05 -13.04 2.60
C THR A 83 -13.31 -13.89 1.57
N VAL A 84 -12.79 -15.05 1.97
CA VAL A 84 -12.09 -15.96 1.05
C VAL A 84 -13.04 -16.45 -0.04
N TYR A 85 -14.28 -16.83 0.34
CA TYR A 85 -15.29 -17.23 -0.62
C TYR A 85 -15.61 -16.12 -1.64
N ALA A 86 -15.79 -14.88 -1.18
CA ALA A 86 -16.04 -13.73 -2.06
C ALA A 86 -14.88 -13.49 -3.04
N VAL A 87 -13.63 -13.61 -2.58
CA VAL A 87 -12.44 -13.51 -3.44
C VAL A 87 -12.44 -14.62 -4.50
N MET A 88 -12.71 -15.85 -4.11
CA MET A 88 -12.78 -16.98 -5.04
C MET A 88 -13.85 -16.75 -6.13
N VAL A 89 -15.06 -16.40 -5.74
CA VAL A 89 -16.17 -16.15 -6.68
C VAL A 89 -15.84 -14.99 -7.62
N SER A 90 -15.25 -13.92 -7.11
CA SER A 90 -14.89 -12.74 -7.92
C SER A 90 -13.77 -13.04 -8.93
N TYR A 91 -12.95 -14.07 -8.68
CA TYR A 91 -11.85 -14.45 -9.55
C TYR A 91 -12.28 -15.38 -10.72
N ILE A 92 -13.45 -16.06 -10.60
CA ILE A 92 -13.97 -16.99 -11.62
C ILE A 92 -14.07 -16.35 -13.01
N PRO A 93 -14.63 -15.13 -13.20
CA PRO A 93 -14.71 -14.50 -14.52
C PRO A 93 -13.34 -14.28 -15.17
N SER A 94 -12.31 -13.95 -14.36
CA SER A 94 -10.96 -13.70 -14.85
C SER A 94 -10.28 -14.97 -15.39
N PHE A 95 -10.66 -16.15 -14.88
CA PHE A 95 -10.21 -17.43 -15.42
C PHE A 95 -10.79 -17.72 -16.81
N SER A 96 -12.05 -17.30 -17.06
CA SER A 96 -12.75 -17.56 -18.30
C SER A 96 -12.21 -16.73 -19.48
N ASP A 97 -11.68 -15.54 -19.21
CA ASP A 97 -11.23 -14.60 -20.25
C ASP A 97 -9.81 -14.89 -20.80
N GLY A 98 -9.18 -15.98 -20.37
CA GLY A 98 -7.87 -16.43 -20.89
C GLY A 98 -6.69 -15.47 -20.61
N LYS A 99 -6.89 -14.45 -19.79
CA LYS A 99 -5.85 -13.47 -19.40
C LYS A 99 -4.85 -14.00 -18.38
N PHE A 100 -4.57 -15.29 -18.44
CA PHE A 100 -3.63 -15.97 -17.53
C PHE A 100 -2.16 -15.57 -17.76
N ASN A 101 -1.86 -14.76 -18.79
CA ASN A 101 -0.49 -14.23 -19.01
C ASN A 101 0.00 -13.32 -17.88
N GLU A 102 -0.89 -12.92 -16.98
CA GLU A 102 -0.59 -12.04 -15.84
C GLU A 102 -0.42 -12.79 -14.51
N GLY A 103 -0.32 -14.12 -14.54
CA GLY A 103 -0.21 -14.96 -13.33
C GLY A 103 0.98 -14.58 -12.44
N TRP A 104 2.10 -14.16 -13.01
CA TRP A 104 3.28 -13.70 -12.28
C TRP A 104 3.00 -12.38 -11.52
N ALA A 105 2.25 -11.44 -12.13
CA ALA A 105 1.89 -10.18 -11.50
C ALA A 105 0.95 -10.40 -10.31
N THR A 106 -0.03 -11.31 -10.48
CA THR A 106 -0.91 -11.75 -9.38
C THR A 106 -0.09 -12.38 -8.25
N PHE A 107 0.88 -13.23 -8.57
CA PHE A 107 1.76 -13.84 -7.58
C PHE A 107 2.58 -12.79 -6.81
N ILE A 108 3.21 -11.84 -7.50
CA ILE A 108 3.96 -10.75 -6.87
C ILE A 108 3.03 -9.92 -5.97
N PHE A 109 1.81 -9.62 -6.43
CA PHE A 109 0.84 -8.89 -5.63
C PHE A 109 0.49 -9.63 -4.33
N ILE A 110 0.23 -10.95 -4.40
CA ILE A 110 -0.06 -11.77 -3.21
C ILE A 110 1.14 -11.79 -2.26
N VAL A 111 2.35 -11.96 -2.78
CA VAL A 111 3.59 -11.92 -1.97
C VAL A 111 3.76 -10.56 -1.30
N SER A 112 3.37 -9.46 -1.96
CA SER A 112 3.44 -8.12 -1.38
C SER A 112 2.56 -7.91 -0.16
N ILE A 113 1.50 -8.70 -0.01
CA ILE A 113 0.60 -8.62 1.15
C ILE A 113 1.32 -9.05 2.44
N ILE A 114 2.26 -10.00 2.34
CA ILE A 114 2.96 -10.58 3.51
C ILE A 114 3.69 -9.51 4.35
N PRO A 115 4.59 -8.68 3.78
CA PRO A 115 5.27 -7.64 4.57
C PRO A 115 4.28 -6.63 5.16
N GLY A 116 3.20 -6.29 4.46
CA GLY A 116 2.16 -5.42 4.98
C GLY A 116 1.44 -6.02 6.20
N VAL A 117 1.06 -7.30 6.12
CA VAL A 117 0.44 -8.01 7.24
C VAL A 117 1.36 -8.08 8.46
N LEU A 118 2.65 -8.38 8.24
CA LEU A 118 3.64 -8.37 9.33
C LEU A 118 3.77 -6.99 9.97
N SER A 119 3.80 -5.92 9.17
CA SER A 119 3.80 -4.54 9.69
C SER A 119 2.58 -4.27 10.58
N PHE A 120 1.38 -4.71 10.17
CA PHE A 120 0.17 -4.57 11.00
C PHE A 120 0.25 -5.34 12.31
N VAL A 121 0.75 -6.58 12.32
CA VAL A 121 0.92 -7.38 13.54
C VAL A 121 1.93 -6.72 14.48
N PHE A 122 3.02 -6.17 13.96
CA PHE A 122 3.98 -5.42 14.78
C PHE A 122 3.38 -4.12 15.36
N LYS A 123 2.55 -3.41 14.60
CA LYS A 123 1.81 -2.23 15.08
C LYS A 123 0.88 -2.62 16.23
N GLU A 124 0.13 -3.70 16.07
CA GLU A 124 -0.77 -4.23 17.10
C GLU A 124 0.00 -4.60 18.37
N LYS A 125 1.10 -5.34 18.24
CA LYS A 125 1.96 -5.70 19.37
C LYS A 125 2.53 -4.49 20.09
N MET A 126 2.99 -3.49 19.35
CA MET A 126 3.55 -2.28 19.92
C MET A 126 2.52 -1.45 20.68
N LEU A 127 1.27 -1.44 20.22
CA LEU A 127 0.16 -0.77 20.92
C LEU A 127 -0.25 -1.52 22.19
N ASP A 128 -0.16 -2.84 22.21
CA ASP A 128 -0.45 -3.64 23.42
C ASP A 128 0.65 -3.49 24.49
N ASP A 129 1.91 -3.47 24.07
CA ASP A 129 3.06 -3.45 24.98
C ASP A 129 3.35 -2.04 25.54
N GLN A 130 2.91 -1.00 24.87
CA GLN A 130 3.25 0.38 25.18
C GLN A 130 2.06 1.32 24.97
N GLU A 131 1.86 2.26 25.90
CA GLU A 131 0.91 3.37 25.74
C GLU A 131 1.43 4.39 24.72
N VAL A 132 1.46 4.01 23.44
CA VAL A 132 1.91 4.87 22.34
C VAL A 132 0.70 5.52 21.69
N ASP A 133 0.79 6.81 21.41
CA ASP A 133 -0.22 7.53 20.63
C ASP A 133 -0.22 7.02 19.19
N ILE A 134 -1.37 6.51 18.73
CA ILE A 134 -1.57 5.95 17.39
C ILE A 134 -1.20 6.97 16.30
N TRP A 135 -1.53 8.25 16.50
CA TRP A 135 -1.23 9.31 15.55
C TRP A 135 0.27 9.55 15.40
N TRP A 136 0.98 9.56 16.51
CA TRP A 136 2.43 9.73 16.55
C TRP A 136 3.14 8.53 15.89
N MET A 137 2.68 7.31 16.18
CA MET A 137 3.21 6.10 15.57
C MET A 137 3.04 6.12 14.05
N ASN A 138 1.84 6.41 13.56
CA ASN A 138 1.57 6.47 12.13
C ASN A 138 2.37 7.57 11.41
N LEU A 139 2.57 8.72 12.04
CA LEU A 139 3.39 9.78 11.48
C LEU A 139 4.84 9.29 11.23
N TRP A 140 5.46 8.67 12.22
CA TRP A 140 6.84 8.19 12.08
C TRP A 140 6.96 7.04 11.08
N ILE A 141 6.01 6.14 11.03
CA ILE A 141 5.95 5.08 10.01
C ILE A 141 5.87 5.71 8.62
N SER A 142 5.03 6.72 8.42
CA SER A 142 4.91 7.43 7.14
C SER A 142 6.19 8.16 6.75
N VAL A 143 6.92 8.75 7.70
CA VAL A 143 8.22 9.37 7.44
C VAL A 143 9.24 8.32 6.97
N TRP A 144 9.33 7.18 7.64
CA TRP A 144 10.22 6.11 7.23
C TRP A 144 9.83 5.51 5.88
N GLN A 145 8.54 5.34 5.63
CA GLN A 145 8.03 4.88 4.34
C GLN A 145 8.37 5.88 3.22
N PHE A 146 8.26 7.17 3.47
CA PHE A 146 8.63 8.22 2.52
C PHE A 146 10.13 8.20 2.21
N ILE A 147 11.00 8.11 3.23
CA ILE A 147 12.46 8.01 3.06
C ILE A 147 12.81 6.77 2.23
N PHE A 148 12.21 5.62 2.56
CA PHE A 148 12.40 4.39 1.80
C PHE A 148 11.94 4.54 0.34
N GLY A 149 10.79 5.17 0.10
CA GLY A 149 10.27 5.46 -1.22
C GLY A 149 11.23 6.34 -2.05
N LEU A 150 11.82 7.37 -1.44
CA LEU A 150 12.82 8.22 -2.10
C LEU A 150 14.08 7.43 -2.50
N VAL A 151 14.56 6.56 -1.61
CA VAL A 151 15.75 5.72 -1.89
C VAL A 151 15.45 4.72 -3.01
N MET A 152 14.24 4.18 -3.05
CA MET A 152 13.81 3.20 -4.07
C MET A 152 13.27 3.85 -5.36
N PHE A 153 13.09 5.17 -5.38
CA PHE A 153 12.60 5.88 -6.55
C PHE A 153 13.38 5.59 -7.86
N PRO A 154 14.73 5.56 -7.86
CA PRO A 154 15.48 5.22 -9.07
C PRO A 154 15.22 3.77 -9.54
N VAL A 155 14.92 2.84 -8.64
CA VAL A 155 14.57 1.46 -8.99
C VAL A 155 13.21 1.39 -9.69
N MET A 156 12.27 2.25 -9.30
CA MET A 156 10.97 2.38 -9.94
C MET A 156 11.04 2.95 -11.36
N LEU A 157 12.06 3.77 -11.64
CA LEU A 157 12.30 4.32 -12.99
C LEU A 157 13.02 3.34 -13.90
N ALA A 158 13.57 2.24 -13.37
CA ALA A 158 14.25 1.24 -14.16
C ALA A 158 13.26 0.47 -15.06
N PRO A 159 13.66 0.03 -16.27
CA PRO A 159 12.80 -0.66 -17.24
C PRO A 159 12.30 -2.05 -16.77
N LEU A 160 12.57 -2.43 -15.54
CA LEU A 160 12.02 -3.63 -14.88
C LEU A 160 10.49 -3.62 -14.75
N SER A 161 9.88 -2.45 -14.88
CA SER A 161 8.44 -2.25 -14.73
C SER A 161 7.61 -2.71 -15.95
N GLY A 162 8.20 -3.39 -16.95
CA GLY A 162 7.47 -4.01 -18.07
C GLY A 162 6.58 -3.07 -18.91
N SER A 163 6.59 -1.77 -18.62
CA SER A 163 5.99 -0.77 -19.49
C SER A 163 7.01 -0.39 -20.55
N ASP A 164 6.59 -0.38 -21.82
CA ASP A 164 7.41 0.13 -22.95
C ASP A 164 7.85 1.59 -22.78
N ILE A 165 7.42 2.23 -21.71
CA ILE A 165 7.70 3.61 -21.36
C ILE A 165 8.92 3.66 -20.43
N THR A 166 10.11 3.66 -21.03
CA THR A 166 11.34 4.00 -20.29
C THR A 166 11.37 5.51 -20.02
N ILE A 167 10.98 5.91 -18.81
CA ILE A 167 11.09 7.31 -18.41
C ILE A 167 12.56 7.61 -18.13
N LYS A 168 13.19 8.42 -18.99
CA LYS A 168 14.54 8.91 -18.71
C LYS A 168 14.49 9.83 -17.51
N VAL A 169 15.46 9.70 -16.60
CA VAL A 169 15.54 10.51 -15.36
C VAL A 169 15.44 12.01 -15.65
N ASN A 170 15.98 12.47 -16.80
CA ASN A 170 15.92 13.87 -17.22
C ASN A 170 14.49 14.35 -17.55
N ASP A 171 13.60 13.44 -17.91
CA ASP A 171 12.23 13.77 -18.32
C ASP A 171 11.21 13.66 -17.16
N VAL A 172 11.65 13.18 -15.97
CA VAL A 172 10.79 13.03 -14.79
C VAL A 172 10.11 14.34 -14.42
N GLY A 173 10.84 15.46 -14.50
CA GLY A 173 10.28 16.78 -14.21
C GLY A 173 9.17 17.20 -15.18
N SER A 174 9.30 16.87 -16.47
CA SER A 174 8.27 17.14 -17.47
C SER A 174 7.05 16.23 -17.26
N TYR A 175 7.27 14.95 -16.97
CA TYR A 175 6.20 14.01 -16.63
C TYR A 175 5.39 14.44 -15.40
N PHE A 176 6.08 14.90 -14.35
CA PHE A 176 5.42 15.39 -13.15
C PHE A 176 4.59 16.65 -13.42
N LYS A 177 5.13 17.58 -14.21
CA LYS A 177 4.42 18.80 -14.63
C LYS A 177 3.19 18.50 -15.49
N ASP A 178 3.30 17.54 -16.41
CA ASP A 178 2.20 17.11 -17.26
C ASP A 178 1.12 16.37 -16.45
N ALA A 179 1.51 15.49 -15.53
CA ALA A 179 0.58 14.83 -14.62
C ALA A 179 -0.17 15.83 -13.73
N PHE A 180 0.53 16.86 -13.23
CA PHE A 180 -0.08 17.91 -12.43
C PHE A 180 -1.08 18.74 -13.25
N LYS A 181 -0.75 19.08 -14.50
CA LYS A 181 -1.67 19.77 -15.42
C LYS A 181 -2.89 18.88 -15.74
N CYS A 182 -2.69 17.60 -16.01
CA CYS A 182 -3.77 16.64 -16.24
C CYS A 182 -4.72 16.59 -15.05
N GLN A 183 -4.17 16.47 -13.82
CA GLN A 183 -4.96 16.30 -12.61
C GLN A 183 -5.74 17.57 -12.22
N PHE A 184 -5.14 18.76 -12.33
CA PHE A 184 -5.73 20.00 -11.83
C PHE A 184 -6.35 20.90 -12.91
N SER A 185 -5.88 20.81 -14.16
CA SER A 185 -6.35 21.66 -15.25
C SER A 185 -7.15 20.92 -16.32
N GLY A 186 -7.23 19.58 -16.25
CA GLY A 186 -7.94 18.78 -17.25
C GLY A 186 -7.37 18.87 -18.65
N ILE A 187 -6.12 19.37 -18.83
CA ILE A 187 -5.50 19.57 -20.12
C ILE A 187 -4.71 18.36 -20.54
N ASN A 188 -5.06 17.76 -21.67
CA ASN A 188 -4.32 16.67 -22.29
C ASN A 188 -2.98 17.19 -22.81
N SER A 189 -1.89 16.85 -22.13
CA SER A 189 -0.53 17.25 -22.54
C SER A 189 0.12 16.23 -23.48
N ARG A 190 -0.42 15.02 -23.57
CA ARG A 190 0.09 13.92 -24.40
C ARG A 190 -1.02 13.27 -25.22
N PRO A 191 -0.69 12.65 -26.37
CA PRO A 191 -1.69 12.13 -27.31
C PRO A 191 -2.58 11.00 -26.79
N ASN A 192 -2.18 10.34 -25.67
CA ASN A 192 -2.94 9.25 -25.05
C ASN A 192 -3.53 9.62 -23.68
N ASP A 193 -3.43 10.88 -23.26
CA ASP A 193 -3.99 11.35 -22.00
C ASP A 193 -5.51 11.56 -22.13
N ASN A 194 -6.25 11.13 -21.15
CA ASN A 194 -7.70 11.34 -21.04
C ASN A 194 -8.00 12.08 -19.73
N CYS A 195 -7.65 13.35 -19.69
CA CYS A 195 -7.68 14.19 -18.48
C CYS A 195 -9.04 14.88 -18.24
N GLU A 196 -9.95 14.87 -19.21
CA GLU A 196 -11.19 15.66 -19.18
C GLU A 196 -12.15 15.31 -18.02
N ASN A 197 -12.06 14.10 -17.49
CA ASN A 197 -12.96 13.61 -16.43
C ASN A 197 -12.33 13.53 -15.03
N ASN A 198 -11.06 13.88 -14.87
CA ASN A 198 -10.38 13.64 -13.58
C ASN A 198 -10.86 14.58 -12.45
N LEU A 199 -11.34 15.77 -12.78
CA LEU A 199 -11.82 16.73 -11.79
C LEU A 199 -13.18 16.31 -11.17
N SER A 200 -14.02 15.57 -11.90
CA SER A 200 -15.32 15.11 -11.44
C SER A 200 -15.26 14.04 -10.35
N TYR A 201 -14.11 13.38 -10.17
CA TYR A 201 -13.90 12.38 -9.12
C TYR A 201 -13.37 12.96 -7.80
N LEU A 202 -13.04 14.27 -7.77
CA LEU A 202 -12.54 14.96 -6.58
C LEU A 202 -13.64 15.74 -5.83
N LEU A 203 -14.82 15.87 -6.41
CA LEU A 203 -16.02 16.48 -5.83
C LEU A 203 -17.02 15.41 -5.39
#